data_2bbfe523827481d65783ce6f4523ec32
#
_entry.id   2bbfe523827481d65783ce6f4523ec32
#
_cell.length_a   1.000
_cell.length_b   1.000
_cell.length_c   1.000
_cell.angle_alpha   90.00
_cell.angle_beta   90.00
_cell.angle_gamma   90.00
#
_symmetry.space_group_name_H-M   'P 1'
#
loop_
_entity.id
_entity.type
_entity.pdbx_description
1 polymer ?
#
loop_
_entity_poly.entity_id
_entity_poly.type
_entity_poly.pdbx_seq_one_letter_code
_entity_poly.pdbx_strand_id
1 'polypeptide(L)'
;MIVTTTNNIEGKQIATYLGIVTGEIALSVRLKTFFKRQDPEKKNRSSAYEDALFEAKQIALEQMEERAAKMGANAIIGVSFSVNDLSNGSYVMAFVSGTAVKAY
;
A
#
# COMPACT_ATOMS: atom_id res chain seq x y z
N MET A 1 4.40 -12.55 -6.16
CA MET A 1 5.46 -12.29 -5.15
C MET A 1 4.84 -12.39 -3.76
N ILE A 2 5.55 -12.98 -2.82
CA ILE A 2 5.10 -13.04 -1.43
C ILE A 2 5.37 -11.71 -0.77
N VAL A 3 4.34 -11.13 -0.15
CA VAL A 3 4.44 -9.88 0.61
C VAL A 3 3.88 -10.14 1.99
N THR A 4 4.68 -9.93 3.03
CA THR A 4 4.28 -10.31 4.38
C THR A 4 4.80 -9.32 5.42
N THR A 5 4.05 -9.16 6.50
CA THR A 5 4.48 -8.36 7.64
C THR A 5 5.46 -9.09 8.55
N THR A 6 5.59 -10.41 8.38
CA THR A 6 6.53 -11.20 9.17
C THR A 6 7.97 -10.98 8.71
N ASN A 7 8.91 -11.31 9.59
CA ASN A 7 10.34 -11.18 9.29
C ASN A 7 10.89 -12.41 8.58
N ASN A 8 10.11 -13.49 8.53
CA ASN A 8 10.49 -14.73 7.89
C ASN A 8 9.32 -15.26 7.07
N ILE A 9 9.63 -16.14 6.13
CA ILE A 9 8.62 -16.85 5.33
C ILE A 9 8.73 -18.32 5.67
N GLU A 10 7.67 -18.88 6.23
CA GLU A 10 7.64 -20.28 6.63
C GLU A 10 7.88 -21.18 5.41
N GLY A 11 8.77 -22.16 5.59
CA GLY A 11 9.14 -23.09 4.53
C GLY A 11 10.16 -22.56 3.54
N LYS A 12 10.66 -21.33 3.73
CA LYS A 12 11.66 -20.74 2.84
C LYS A 12 12.79 -20.14 3.63
N GLN A 13 13.94 -20.06 2.99
CA GLN A 13 15.11 -19.39 3.53
C GLN A 13 15.39 -18.12 2.75
N ILE A 14 15.74 -17.06 3.45
CA ILE A 14 16.14 -15.81 2.82
C ILE A 14 17.59 -15.94 2.40
N ALA A 15 17.81 -15.98 1.09
CA ALA A 15 19.15 -16.12 0.52
C ALA A 15 19.87 -14.79 0.40
N THR A 16 19.14 -13.72 0.07
CA THR A 16 19.73 -12.41 -0.18
C THR A 16 18.78 -11.32 0.28
N TYR A 17 19.28 -10.36 1.03
CA TYR A 17 18.58 -9.11 1.35
C TYR A 17 18.97 -8.07 0.32
N LEU A 18 17.99 -7.55 -0.42
CA LEU A 18 18.24 -6.62 -1.52
C LEU A 18 18.13 -5.16 -1.08
N GLY A 19 17.45 -4.91 0.02
CA GLY A 19 17.36 -3.56 0.57
C GLY A 19 15.93 -3.14 0.89
N ILE A 20 15.80 -1.91 1.36
CA ILE A 20 14.53 -1.31 1.71
C ILE A 20 13.78 -0.96 0.43
N VAL A 21 12.48 -1.25 0.41
CA VAL A 21 11.61 -0.90 -0.69
C VAL A 21 10.36 -0.22 -0.11
N THR A 22 9.83 0.74 -0.84
CA THR A 22 8.69 1.54 -0.38
C THR A 22 7.67 1.71 -1.48
N GLY A 23 6.48 2.12 -1.07
CA GLY A 23 5.44 2.62 -1.96
C GLY A 23 4.71 3.77 -1.27
N GLU A 24 4.28 4.77 -2.03
CA GLU A 24 3.61 5.93 -1.47
C GLU A 24 2.64 6.54 -2.47
N ILE A 25 1.53 7.06 -1.94
CA ILE A 25 0.52 7.73 -2.75
C ILE A 25 -0.29 8.69 -1.89
N ALA A 26 -0.72 9.80 -2.49
CA ALA A 26 -1.72 10.68 -1.91
C ALA A 26 -2.93 10.68 -2.84
N LEU A 27 -4.10 10.36 -2.30
CA LEU A 27 -5.36 10.35 -3.05
C LEU A 27 -6.32 11.40 -2.54
N SER A 28 -7.03 12.03 -3.46
CA SER A 28 -8.06 13.00 -3.14
C SER A 28 -9.35 12.29 -2.70
N VAL A 29 -9.76 12.51 -1.46
CA VAL A 29 -11.05 12.05 -0.94
C VAL A 29 -12.19 12.79 -1.66
N ARG A 30 -11.94 14.03 -2.05
CA ARG A 30 -12.91 14.88 -2.73
C ARG A 30 -13.36 14.28 -4.07
N LEU A 31 -12.41 13.73 -4.84
CA LEU A 31 -12.75 13.04 -6.08
C LEU A 31 -13.60 11.80 -5.80
N LYS A 32 -13.27 11.04 -4.77
CA LYS A 32 -14.07 9.88 -4.38
C LYS A 32 -15.49 10.28 -3.97
N THR A 33 -15.64 11.38 -3.23
CA THR A 33 -16.94 11.91 -2.85
C THR A 33 -17.76 12.28 -4.09
N PHE A 34 -17.12 12.91 -5.08
CA PHE A 34 -17.79 13.30 -6.32
C PHE A 34 -18.33 12.08 -7.07
N PHE A 35 -17.51 11.05 -7.25
CA PHE A 35 -17.95 9.84 -7.93
C PHE A 35 -19.02 9.08 -7.16
N LYS A 36 -18.95 9.09 -5.83
CA LYS A 36 -19.95 8.42 -5.00
C LYS A 36 -21.31 9.09 -4.97
N ARG A 37 -21.40 10.35 -5.32
CA ARG A 37 -22.70 11.03 -5.44
C ARG A 37 -23.61 10.39 -6.49
N GLN A 38 -23.04 9.61 -7.39
CA GLN A 38 -23.77 8.89 -8.43
C GLN A 38 -24.33 7.57 -7.93
N ASP A 39 -23.92 7.11 -6.74
CA ASP A 39 -24.39 5.87 -6.12
C ASP A 39 -25.28 6.24 -4.92
N PRO A 40 -26.62 5.99 -5.00
CA PRO A 40 -27.52 6.36 -3.91
C PRO A 40 -27.27 5.63 -2.60
N GLU A 41 -26.58 4.52 -2.60
CA GLU A 41 -26.29 3.75 -1.39
C GLU A 41 -25.03 4.19 -0.67
N LYS A 42 -24.17 5.00 -1.31
CA LYS A 42 -22.86 5.39 -0.77
C LYS A 42 -22.66 6.89 -0.76
N LYS A 43 -23.62 7.62 -0.17
CA LYS A 43 -23.62 9.08 -0.21
C LYS A 43 -22.83 9.77 0.89
N ASN A 44 -22.33 9.06 1.90
CA ASN A 44 -21.71 9.74 3.02
C ASN A 44 -20.20 9.91 2.79
N ARG A 45 -19.65 10.95 3.44
CA ARG A 45 -18.23 11.31 3.34
C ARG A 45 -17.33 10.25 3.96
N SER A 46 -17.77 9.58 5.04
CA SER A 46 -17.02 8.51 5.69
C SER A 46 -16.74 7.35 4.73
N SER A 47 -17.75 6.98 3.95
CA SER A 47 -17.61 5.91 2.97
C SER A 47 -16.62 6.27 1.86
N ALA A 48 -16.65 7.54 1.40
CA ALA A 48 -15.70 8.03 0.41
C ALA A 48 -14.27 8.02 0.95
N TYR A 49 -14.10 8.40 2.22
CA TYR A 49 -12.80 8.39 2.88
C TYR A 49 -12.27 6.97 3.02
N GLU A 50 -13.12 6.03 3.47
CA GLU A 50 -12.74 4.62 3.61
C GLU A 50 -12.31 4.00 2.30
N ASP A 51 -13.03 4.31 1.21
CA ASP A 51 -12.67 3.81 -0.11
C ASP A 51 -11.35 4.40 -0.61
N ALA A 52 -11.12 5.69 -0.37
CA ALA A 52 -9.87 6.35 -0.74
C ALA A 52 -8.70 5.74 0.03
N LEU A 53 -8.91 5.48 1.32
CA LEU A 53 -7.90 4.86 2.18
C LEU A 53 -7.54 3.46 1.68
N PHE A 54 -8.55 2.63 1.38
CA PHE A 54 -8.33 1.28 0.86
C PHE A 54 -7.57 1.33 -0.46
N GLU A 55 -8.01 2.19 -1.38
CA GLU A 55 -7.37 2.33 -2.69
C GLU A 55 -5.94 2.83 -2.58
N ALA A 56 -5.69 3.79 -1.68
CA ALA A 56 -4.34 4.31 -1.45
C ALA A 56 -3.40 3.21 -0.97
N LYS A 57 -3.85 2.36 -0.07
CA LYS A 57 -3.06 1.23 0.42
C LYS A 57 -2.73 0.25 -0.71
N GLN A 58 -3.72 -0.04 -1.57
CA GLN A 58 -3.52 -0.95 -2.70
C GLN A 58 -2.52 -0.39 -3.70
N ILE A 59 -2.63 0.89 -4.03
CA ILE A 59 -1.70 1.54 -4.97
C ILE A 59 -0.28 1.55 -4.40
N ALA A 60 -0.13 1.89 -3.13
CA ALA A 60 1.18 1.91 -2.49
C ALA A 60 1.82 0.52 -2.48
N LEU A 61 1.03 -0.54 -2.21
CA LEU A 61 1.50 -1.92 -2.27
C LEU A 61 1.98 -2.30 -3.67
N GLU A 62 1.18 -1.97 -4.69
CA GLU A 62 1.53 -2.28 -6.08
C GLU A 62 2.84 -1.60 -6.50
N GLN A 63 3.01 -0.32 -6.11
CA GLN A 63 4.25 0.40 -6.37
C GLN A 63 5.45 -0.29 -5.71
N MET A 64 5.28 -0.69 -4.45
CA MET A 64 6.34 -1.35 -3.71
C MET A 64 6.73 -2.68 -4.38
N GLU A 65 5.74 -3.48 -4.80
CA GLU A 65 5.99 -4.74 -5.48
C GLU A 65 6.72 -4.55 -6.81
N GLU A 66 6.32 -3.55 -7.59
CA GLU A 66 6.98 -3.23 -8.86
C GLU A 66 8.44 -2.85 -8.63
N ARG A 67 8.69 -2.02 -7.63
CA ARG A 67 10.06 -1.58 -7.30
C ARG A 67 10.90 -2.76 -6.81
N ALA A 68 10.32 -3.63 -5.99
CA ALA A 68 11.00 -4.83 -5.52
C ALA A 68 11.35 -5.77 -6.67
N ALA A 69 10.42 -5.96 -7.60
CA ALA A 69 10.65 -6.80 -8.77
C ALA A 69 11.82 -6.29 -9.61
N LYS A 70 11.94 -4.98 -9.76
CA LYS A 70 13.06 -4.36 -10.47
C LYS A 70 14.39 -4.55 -9.76
N MET A 71 14.36 -4.74 -8.45
CA MET A 71 15.56 -5.08 -7.67
C MET A 71 15.94 -6.56 -7.79
N GLY A 72 15.11 -7.37 -8.41
CA GLY A 72 15.32 -8.81 -8.51
C GLY A 72 14.73 -9.62 -7.37
N ALA A 73 13.85 -9.01 -6.56
CA ALA A 73 13.23 -9.68 -5.43
C ALA A 73 12.16 -10.67 -5.87
N ASN A 74 11.96 -11.72 -5.07
CA ASN A 74 10.80 -12.59 -5.20
C ASN A 74 9.89 -12.55 -3.97
N ALA A 75 10.26 -11.76 -2.97
CA ALA A 75 9.44 -11.57 -1.78
C ALA A 75 9.78 -10.24 -1.09
N ILE A 76 8.84 -9.77 -0.28
CA ILE A 76 9.01 -8.59 0.56
C ILE A 76 8.59 -8.98 1.97
N ILE A 77 9.47 -8.79 2.94
CA ILE A 77 9.23 -9.12 4.34
C ILE A 77 9.20 -7.86 5.20
N GLY A 78 8.69 -7.99 6.42
CA GLY A 78 8.67 -6.89 7.37
C GLY A 78 7.86 -5.70 6.91
N VAL A 79 6.77 -5.93 6.19
CA VAL A 79 5.96 -4.86 5.60
C VAL A 79 5.24 -4.09 6.70
N SER A 80 5.27 -2.78 6.60
CA SER A 80 4.61 -1.87 7.52
C SER A 80 3.90 -0.77 6.75
N PHE A 81 2.69 -0.42 7.18
CA PHE A 81 1.89 0.65 6.60
C PHE A 81 1.85 1.86 7.52
N SER A 82 1.84 3.03 6.91
CA SER A 82 1.55 4.28 7.60
C SER A 82 0.53 5.05 6.77
N VAL A 83 -0.47 5.61 7.45
CA VAL A 83 -1.55 6.33 6.78
C VAL A 83 -1.75 7.66 7.48
N ASN A 84 -1.87 8.74 6.72
CA ASN A 84 -2.04 10.08 7.25
C ASN A 84 -3.08 10.84 6.45
N ASP A 85 -3.77 11.75 7.14
CA ASP A 85 -4.67 12.71 6.51
C ASP A 85 -3.87 13.96 6.15
N LEU A 86 -4.22 14.55 5.01
CA LEU A 86 -3.68 15.83 4.59
C LEU A 86 -4.83 16.79 4.32
N SER A 87 -4.62 18.07 4.59
CA SER A 87 -5.60 19.14 4.29
C SER A 87 -6.97 18.87 4.89
N ASN A 88 -7.03 18.61 6.21
CA ASN A 88 -8.26 18.37 6.96
C ASN A 88 -9.13 17.25 6.38
N GLY A 89 -8.48 16.17 5.95
CA GLY A 89 -9.19 15.01 5.41
C GLY A 89 -9.56 15.12 3.94
N SER A 90 -9.04 16.13 3.23
CA SER A 90 -9.25 16.26 1.78
C SER A 90 -8.40 15.25 1.00
N TYR A 91 -7.30 14.80 1.58
CA TYR A 91 -6.41 13.82 0.99
C TYR A 91 -6.10 12.74 2.01
N VAL A 92 -5.90 11.53 1.53
CA VAL A 92 -5.35 10.45 2.33
C VAL A 92 -4.01 10.06 1.72
N MET A 93 -2.99 9.95 2.56
CA MET A 93 -1.67 9.51 2.14
C MET A 93 -1.38 8.15 2.73
N ALA A 94 -0.99 7.21 1.89
CA ALA A 94 -0.55 5.89 2.33
C ALA A 94 0.92 5.71 1.99
N PHE A 95 1.66 5.18 2.95
CA PHE A 95 3.07 4.85 2.82
C PHE A 95 3.25 3.41 3.27
N VAL A 96 3.99 2.63 2.50
CA VAL A 96 4.31 1.26 2.86
C VAL A 96 5.80 1.04 2.68
N SER A 97 6.39 0.26 3.56
CA SER A 97 7.81 -0.10 3.47
C SER A 97 8.00 -1.57 3.77
N GLY A 98 9.10 -2.10 3.34
CA GLY A 98 9.48 -3.47 3.61
C GLY A 98 10.91 -3.73 3.17
N THR A 99 11.33 -4.98 3.31
CA THR A 99 12.65 -5.42 2.86
C THR A 99 12.47 -6.37 1.68
N ALA A 100 13.02 -5.97 0.55
CA ALA A 100 13.03 -6.82 -0.65
C ALA A 100 14.07 -7.91 -0.49
N VAL A 101 13.69 -9.16 -0.76
CA VAL A 101 14.57 -10.32 -0.55
C VAL A 101 14.41 -11.33 -1.67
N LYS A 102 15.40 -12.21 -1.77
CA LYS A 102 15.29 -13.48 -2.51
C LYS A 102 15.16 -14.60 -1.50
N ALA A 103 14.07 -15.34 -1.55
CA ALA A 103 13.76 -16.45 -0.65
C ALA A 103 13.46 -17.71 -1.46
N TYR A 104 13.94 -18.84 -0.98
CA TYR A 104 13.80 -20.13 -1.70
C TYR A 104 13.40 -21.25 -0.77
#